data_701ad6813933d37ab286e711b30f8c14
#
_entry.id   701ad6813933d37ab286e711b30f8c14
#
_cell.length_a   1.000
_cell.length_b   1.000
_cell.length_c   1.000
_cell.angle_alpha   90.00
_cell.angle_beta   90.00
_cell.angle_gamma   90.00
#
_symmetry.space_group_name_H-M   'P 1'
#
loop_
_entity.id
_entity.type
_entity.pdbx_description
1 polymer ?
#
loop_
_entity_poly.entity_id
_entity_poly.type
_entity_poly.pdbx_seq_one_letter_code
_entity_poly.pdbx_strand_id
1 'polypeptide(L)'
;MRAVGALIVSKKTGRAMMQLRSSTESHSMCWGLWGGKLDGNEGDLEGLKRELCEELGYPGVPNTIAMSHVYTFTTRDKRFRHVSYLILCEDEFVPTIDHESAGYCWVNLGFWPKPLHQGAKSLLLSKSFRNKLDAMITHIRTKEDDSRSNTLSFYQAARASV
;
A
#
# COMPACT_ATOMS: atom_id res chain seq x y z
N MET A 1 5.72 -5.38 21.66
CA MET A 1 4.56 -5.34 20.75
C MET A 1 5.07 -5.17 19.32
N ARG A 2 4.52 -5.92 18.37
CA ARG A 2 4.87 -5.84 16.94
C ARG A 2 3.61 -5.48 16.15
N ALA A 3 3.79 -4.70 15.09
CA ALA A 3 2.70 -4.29 14.19
C ALA A 3 3.20 -4.19 12.75
N VAL A 4 2.27 -4.30 11.82
CA VAL A 4 2.51 -4.16 10.38
C VAL A 4 1.51 -3.22 9.76
N GLY A 5 1.87 -2.62 8.64
CA GLY A 5 0.94 -1.79 7.88
C GLY A 5 1.35 -1.65 6.43
N ALA A 6 0.39 -1.32 5.57
CA ALA A 6 0.63 -1.13 4.15
C ALA A 6 0.01 0.16 3.63
N LEU A 7 0.73 0.84 2.75
CA LEU A 7 0.17 1.80 1.82
C LEU A 7 -0.16 1.06 0.52
N ILE A 8 -1.41 1.12 0.09
CA ILE A 8 -1.87 0.49 -1.13
C ILE A 8 -1.95 1.56 -2.22
N VAL A 9 -1.36 1.31 -3.38
CA VAL A 9 -1.32 2.25 -4.51
C VAL A 9 -1.89 1.56 -5.74
N SER A 10 -2.80 2.22 -6.43
CA SER A 10 -3.31 1.77 -7.73
C SER A 10 -2.33 2.17 -8.83
N LYS A 11 -1.89 1.22 -9.63
CA LYS A 11 -1.06 1.45 -10.82
C LYS A 11 -1.79 2.31 -11.84
N LYS A 12 -3.05 2.03 -12.10
CA LYS A 12 -3.85 2.70 -13.12
C LYS A 12 -4.08 4.18 -12.84
N THR A 13 -4.36 4.55 -11.59
CA THR A 13 -4.68 5.94 -11.22
C THR A 13 -3.52 6.67 -10.57
N GLY A 14 -2.52 5.96 -10.04
CA GLY A 14 -1.43 6.52 -9.24
C GLY A 14 -1.88 7.04 -7.88
N ARG A 15 -3.12 6.72 -7.44
CA ARG A 15 -3.65 7.14 -6.14
C ARG A 15 -3.38 6.10 -5.06
N ALA A 16 -3.27 6.57 -3.83
CA ALA A 16 -3.08 5.73 -2.65
C ALA A 16 -4.36 5.60 -1.84
N MET A 17 -4.58 4.42 -1.26
CA MET A 17 -5.73 4.13 -0.40
C MET A 17 -5.36 4.35 1.07
N MET A 18 -6.16 5.16 1.76
CA MET A 18 -6.00 5.48 3.18
C MET A 18 -7.22 4.98 3.98
N GLN A 19 -6.96 4.47 5.19
CA GLN A 19 -7.97 4.08 6.16
C GLN A 19 -8.32 5.24 7.07
N LEU A 20 -9.61 5.51 7.31
CA LEU A 20 -10.07 6.33 8.42
C LEU A 20 -10.39 5.41 9.60
N ARG A 21 -9.59 5.49 10.66
CA ARG A 21 -9.77 4.68 11.88
C ARG A 21 -11.07 5.02 12.57
N SER A 22 -11.78 3.99 13.06
CA SER A 22 -13.05 4.19 13.74
C SER A 22 -12.90 4.95 15.08
N SER A 23 -14.02 5.41 15.63
CA SER A 23 -14.04 6.15 16.90
C SER A 23 -13.71 5.27 18.12
N THR A 24 -13.79 3.95 17.99
CA THR A 24 -13.48 2.99 19.04
C THR A 24 -12.00 2.63 19.12
N GLU A 25 -11.25 2.97 18.08
CA GLU A 25 -9.84 2.66 17.98
C GLU A 25 -8.93 3.68 18.70
N SER A 26 -7.75 3.21 19.14
CA SER A 26 -6.68 4.12 19.57
C SER A 26 -6.29 5.06 18.43
N HIS A 27 -6.08 6.35 18.73
CA HIS A 27 -5.89 7.39 17.71
C HIS A 27 -7.08 7.44 16.74
N SER A 28 -8.29 7.47 17.30
CA SER A 28 -9.55 7.48 16.56
C SER A 28 -9.66 8.65 15.58
N MET A 29 -10.44 8.46 14.53
CA MET A 29 -10.73 9.48 13.50
C MET A 29 -9.49 10.08 12.83
N CYS A 30 -8.37 9.34 12.82
CA CYS A 30 -7.17 9.68 12.09
C CYS A 30 -7.03 8.80 10.84
N TRP A 31 -6.46 9.36 9.80
CA TRP A 31 -6.12 8.64 8.59
C TRP A 31 -4.82 7.87 8.73
N GLY A 32 -4.84 6.59 8.44
CA GLY A 32 -3.74 5.66 8.63
C GLY A 32 -3.44 4.78 7.42
N LEU A 33 -2.47 3.90 7.62
CA LEU A 33 -2.21 2.77 6.75
C LEU A 33 -3.16 1.63 7.14
N TRP A 34 -3.36 0.69 6.24
CA TRP A 34 -4.07 -0.56 6.49
C TRP A 34 -3.15 -1.54 7.21
N GLY A 35 -3.66 -2.25 8.22
CA GLY A 35 -2.89 -3.21 9.01
C GLY A 35 -2.99 -2.98 10.51
N GLY A 36 -2.43 -3.89 11.30
CA GLY A 36 -2.59 -3.90 12.75
C GLY A 36 -1.47 -4.60 13.51
N LYS A 37 -1.81 -5.17 14.66
CA LYS A 37 -0.88 -5.84 15.55
C LYS A 37 -0.63 -7.28 15.10
N LEU A 38 0.61 -7.74 15.24
CA LEU A 38 0.95 -9.13 15.01
C LEU A 38 0.54 -10.01 16.20
N ASP A 39 -0.03 -11.15 15.92
CA ASP A 39 -0.40 -12.14 16.90
C ASP A 39 0.79 -13.06 17.26
N GLY A 40 0.98 -13.33 18.55
CA GLY A 40 1.97 -14.29 19.04
C GLY A 40 3.30 -14.25 18.29
N ASN A 41 3.65 -15.36 17.63
CA ASN A 41 4.87 -15.54 16.84
C ASN A 41 4.66 -15.35 15.32
N GLU A 42 3.53 -14.80 14.91
CA GLU A 42 3.19 -14.53 13.52
C GLU A 42 4.30 -13.76 12.80
N GLY A 43 4.60 -14.14 11.56
CA GLY A 43 5.55 -13.42 10.72
C GLY A 43 4.97 -12.10 10.19
N ASP A 44 5.85 -11.14 9.86
CA ASP A 44 5.39 -9.80 9.41
C ASP A 44 4.47 -9.88 8.16
N LEU A 45 4.79 -10.73 7.19
CA LEU A 45 3.98 -10.89 5.98
C LEU A 45 2.69 -11.69 6.22
N GLU A 46 2.74 -12.67 7.11
CA GLU A 46 1.59 -13.46 7.50
C GLU A 46 0.56 -12.58 8.19
N GLY A 47 1.00 -11.80 9.20
CA GLY A 47 0.15 -10.86 9.89
C GLY A 47 -0.38 -9.75 8.99
N LEU A 48 0.44 -9.21 8.10
CA LEU A 48 -0.05 -8.23 7.14
C LEU A 48 -1.17 -8.81 6.26
N LYS A 49 -1.01 -10.03 5.76
CA LYS A 49 -2.03 -10.68 4.94
C LYS A 49 -3.33 -10.91 5.72
N ARG A 50 -3.24 -11.38 6.97
CA ARG A 50 -4.41 -11.55 7.86
C ARG A 50 -5.12 -10.23 8.06
N GLU A 51 -4.42 -9.19 8.53
CA GLU A 51 -4.97 -7.85 8.77
C GLU A 51 -5.66 -7.27 7.52
N LEU A 52 -5.01 -7.36 6.35
CA LEU A 52 -5.62 -6.87 5.11
C LEU A 52 -6.88 -7.64 4.71
N CYS A 53 -6.96 -8.95 5.00
CA CYS A 53 -8.18 -9.71 4.79
C CYS A 53 -9.29 -9.33 5.77
N GLU A 54 -8.95 -9.02 7.01
CA GLU A 54 -9.90 -8.60 8.05
C GLU A 54 -10.44 -7.20 7.76
N GLU A 55 -9.57 -6.24 7.49
CA GLU A 55 -9.94 -4.83 7.30
C GLU A 55 -10.53 -4.50 5.91
N LEU A 56 -10.16 -5.24 4.86
CA LEU A 56 -10.59 -4.96 3.47
C LEU A 56 -11.58 -5.99 2.92
N GLY A 57 -11.80 -7.08 3.64
CA GLY A 57 -12.50 -8.25 3.14
C GLY A 57 -11.59 -9.15 2.29
N TYR A 58 -11.96 -10.43 2.14
CA TYR A 58 -11.21 -11.40 1.34
C TYR A 58 -11.20 -11.00 -0.16
N PRO A 59 -10.07 -11.07 -0.85
CA PRO A 59 -8.77 -11.61 -0.48
C PRO A 59 -7.78 -10.56 0.10
N GLY A 60 -8.24 -9.48 0.68
CA GLY A 60 -7.44 -8.34 1.07
C GLY A 60 -7.26 -7.36 -0.10
N VAL A 61 -6.04 -7.21 -0.61
CA VAL A 61 -5.78 -6.36 -1.78
C VAL A 61 -5.90 -7.18 -3.07
N PRO A 62 -6.95 -6.96 -3.88
CA PRO A 62 -7.15 -7.71 -5.12
C PRO A 62 -6.10 -7.29 -6.17
N ASN A 63 -5.78 -8.22 -7.08
CA ASN A 63 -4.90 -7.97 -8.23
C ASN A 63 -3.58 -7.28 -7.83
N THR A 64 -2.95 -7.76 -6.75
CA THR A 64 -1.65 -7.27 -6.30
C THR A 64 -0.57 -7.59 -7.35
N ILE A 65 0.11 -6.54 -7.82
CA ILE A 65 1.20 -6.64 -8.81
C ILE A 65 2.54 -6.80 -8.11
N ALA A 66 2.76 -6.02 -7.07
CA ALA A 66 4.02 -5.99 -6.33
C ALA A 66 3.82 -5.58 -4.87
N MET A 67 4.72 -6.06 -4.02
CA MET A 67 4.80 -5.66 -2.63
C MET A 67 6.26 -5.48 -2.23
N SER A 68 6.56 -4.41 -1.51
CA SER A 68 7.90 -4.09 -1.04
C SER A 68 7.89 -3.63 0.40
N HIS A 69 8.84 -4.11 1.20
CA HIS A 69 9.16 -3.50 2.49
C HIS A 69 9.74 -2.09 2.27
N VAL A 70 9.20 -1.09 2.96
CA VAL A 70 9.63 0.31 2.76
C VAL A 70 10.18 0.97 4.02
N TYR A 71 9.74 0.55 5.19
CA TYR A 71 10.18 1.19 6.43
C TYR A 71 10.01 0.27 7.63
N THR A 72 10.93 0.37 8.59
CA THR A 72 10.78 -0.25 9.91
C THR A 72 11.04 0.80 10.98
N PHE A 73 10.08 0.98 11.85
CA PHE A 73 10.20 1.80 13.05
C PHE A 73 10.37 0.90 14.27
N THR A 74 11.29 1.24 15.14
CA THR A 74 11.46 0.56 16.44
C THR A 74 11.69 1.62 17.51
N THR A 75 10.98 1.53 18.65
CA THR A 75 11.22 2.42 19.79
C THR A 75 12.59 2.20 20.38
N ARG A 76 13.16 3.22 21.06
CA ARG A 76 14.49 3.13 21.68
C ARG A 76 14.61 2.00 22.69
N ASP A 77 13.53 1.72 23.43
CA ASP A 77 13.42 0.63 24.40
C ASP A 77 13.13 -0.74 23.77
N LYS A 78 13.02 -0.79 22.43
CA LYS A 78 12.69 -1.98 21.63
C LYS A 78 11.35 -2.66 22.00
N ARG A 79 10.48 -1.98 22.74
CA ARG A 79 9.19 -2.53 23.16
C ARG A 79 8.14 -2.50 22.06
N PHE A 80 8.31 -1.64 21.05
CA PHE A 80 7.42 -1.55 19.90
C PHE A 80 8.22 -1.57 18.60
N ARG A 81 7.81 -2.40 17.64
CA ARG A 81 8.32 -2.46 16.27
C ARG A 81 7.15 -2.42 15.31
N HIS A 82 7.21 -1.55 14.30
CA HIS A 82 6.25 -1.45 13.20
C HIS A 82 6.97 -1.60 11.87
N VAL A 83 6.44 -2.47 11.01
CA VAL A 83 6.96 -2.70 9.66
C VAL A 83 5.96 -2.23 8.64
N SER A 84 6.39 -1.36 7.74
CA SER A 84 5.54 -0.79 6.70
C SER A 84 5.90 -1.34 5.33
N TYR A 85 4.87 -1.66 4.57
CA TYR A 85 4.94 -2.16 3.20
C TYR A 85 4.29 -1.17 2.24
N LEU A 86 4.72 -1.22 0.99
CA LEU A 86 4.06 -0.61 -0.16
C LEU A 86 3.50 -1.75 -1.01
N ILE A 87 2.21 -1.71 -1.27
CA ILE A 87 1.51 -2.67 -2.13
C ILE A 87 1.02 -1.93 -3.37
N LEU A 88 1.34 -2.47 -4.53
CA LEU A 88 0.82 -2.00 -5.80
C LEU A 88 -0.26 -2.98 -6.28
N CYS A 89 -1.45 -2.48 -6.54
CA CYS A 89 -2.53 -3.21 -7.19
C CYS A 89 -2.81 -2.65 -8.59
N GLU A 90 -3.47 -3.43 -9.44
CA GLU A 90 -3.75 -3.01 -10.83
C GLU A 90 -4.66 -1.79 -10.89
N ASP A 91 -5.79 -1.83 -10.19
CA ASP A 91 -6.81 -0.77 -10.19
C ASP A 91 -7.27 -0.42 -8.77
N GLU A 92 -8.01 0.66 -8.64
CA GLU A 92 -8.73 0.96 -7.41
C GLU A 92 -9.86 -0.05 -7.19
N PHE A 93 -10.16 -0.33 -5.95
CA PHE A 93 -11.24 -1.23 -5.56
C PHE A 93 -12.04 -0.65 -4.39
N VAL A 94 -13.22 -1.20 -4.19
CA VAL A 94 -14.08 -0.89 -3.04
C VAL A 94 -13.87 -1.98 -1.99
N PRO A 95 -13.31 -1.67 -0.81
CA PRO A 95 -13.12 -2.66 0.25
C PRO A 95 -14.43 -2.97 0.97
N THR A 96 -14.50 -4.13 1.57
CA THR A 96 -15.51 -4.45 2.60
C THR A 96 -14.89 -4.16 3.96
N ILE A 97 -15.02 -2.90 4.42
CA ILE A 97 -14.41 -2.45 5.67
C ILE A 97 -15.09 -3.06 6.90
N ASP A 98 -14.29 -3.34 7.92
CA ASP A 98 -14.74 -3.85 9.20
C ASP A 98 -15.05 -2.73 10.22
N HIS A 99 -15.29 -3.10 11.48
CA HIS A 99 -15.65 -2.18 12.56
C HIS A 99 -14.49 -1.29 13.04
N GLU A 100 -13.23 -1.63 12.70
CA GLU A 100 -12.04 -0.81 13.02
C GLU A 100 -11.90 0.37 12.08
N SER A 101 -12.62 0.37 10.95
CA SER A 101 -12.60 1.40 9.93
C SER A 101 -13.90 2.19 9.91
N ALA A 102 -13.82 3.52 10.06
CA ALA A 102 -14.94 4.44 9.84
C ALA A 102 -15.13 4.78 8.35
N GLY A 103 -14.12 4.51 7.51
CA GLY A 103 -14.17 4.77 6.09
C GLY A 103 -12.81 4.64 5.41
N TYR A 104 -12.77 4.93 4.13
CA TYR A 104 -11.55 4.93 3.33
C TYR A 104 -11.62 6.00 2.25
N CYS A 105 -10.48 6.35 1.66
CA CYS A 105 -10.41 7.18 0.47
C CYS A 105 -9.21 6.82 -0.40
N TRP A 106 -9.36 7.03 -1.71
CA TRP A 106 -8.26 7.05 -2.66
C TRP A 106 -7.81 8.49 -2.87
N VAL A 107 -6.53 8.80 -2.65
CA VAL A 107 -5.99 10.15 -2.69
C VAL A 107 -4.77 10.23 -3.61
N ASN A 108 -4.57 11.36 -4.25
CA ASN A 108 -3.33 11.61 -4.99
C ASN A 108 -2.13 11.59 -4.05
N LEU A 109 -1.02 11.01 -4.49
CA LEU A 109 0.21 10.96 -3.73
C LEU A 109 0.67 12.37 -3.34
N GLY A 110 0.93 12.55 -2.04
CA GLY A 110 1.28 13.86 -1.47
C GLY A 110 0.09 14.68 -0.96
N PHE A 111 -1.14 14.38 -1.34
CA PHE A 111 -2.37 15.05 -0.87
C PHE A 111 -3.05 14.25 0.23
N TRP A 112 -2.29 14.01 1.30
CA TRP A 112 -2.74 13.15 2.41
C TRP A 112 -3.87 13.82 3.21
N PRO A 113 -4.95 13.08 3.52
CA PRO A 113 -6.05 13.59 4.33
C PRO A 113 -5.58 13.87 5.77
N LYS A 114 -6.33 14.67 6.50
CA LYS A 114 -6.00 15.06 7.89
C LYS A 114 -7.17 14.78 8.84
N PRO A 115 -6.89 14.52 10.11
CA PRO A 115 -5.56 14.33 10.71
C PRO A 115 -4.93 12.99 10.33
N LEU A 116 -3.60 12.95 10.20
CA LEU A 116 -2.86 11.71 9.98
C LEU A 116 -2.53 11.03 11.31
N HIS A 117 -2.67 9.72 11.37
CA HIS A 117 -2.09 8.89 12.41
C HIS A 117 -0.57 9.11 12.49
N GLN A 118 -0.01 9.18 13.71
CA GLN A 118 1.41 9.55 13.90
C GLN A 118 2.38 8.63 13.12
N GLY A 119 2.13 7.31 13.11
CA GLY A 119 2.94 6.36 12.36
C GLY A 119 2.88 6.59 10.84
N ALA A 120 1.68 6.81 10.30
CA ALA A 120 1.49 7.15 8.90
C ALA A 120 2.17 8.48 8.54
N LYS A 121 2.04 9.50 9.38
CA LYS A 121 2.70 10.80 9.20
C LYS A 121 4.21 10.66 9.09
N SER A 122 4.84 9.90 9.98
CA SER A 122 6.29 9.68 9.97
C SER A 122 6.77 8.99 8.69
N LEU A 123 6.03 7.99 8.20
CA LEU A 123 6.34 7.31 6.96
C LEU A 123 6.13 8.21 5.74
N LEU A 124 4.92 8.73 5.56
CA LEU A 124 4.49 9.44 4.35
C LEU A 124 5.27 10.74 4.11
N LEU A 125 5.79 11.38 5.16
CA LEU A 125 6.62 12.58 5.07
C LEU A 125 8.12 12.26 4.94
N SER A 126 8.54 10.99 5.07
CA SER A 126 9.95 10.64 4.98
C SER A 126 10.45 10.72 3.52
N LYS A 127 11.63 11.32 3.33
CA LYS A 127 12.27 11.39 2.01
C LYS A 127 12.62 10.01 1.46
N SER A 128 13.07 9.11 2.32
CA SER A 128 13.41 7.72 1.95
C SER A 128 12.21 6.97 1.39
N PHE A 129 11.04 7.11 2.01
CA PHE A 129 9.81 6.50 1.52
C PHE A 129 9.41 7.05 0.15
N ARG A 130 9.41 8.38 0.00
CA ARG A 130 9.08 9.03 -1.30
C ARG A 130 9.99 8.54 -2.42
N ASN A 131 11.29 8.47 -2.19
CA ASN A 131 12.24 7.97 -3.18
C ASN A 131 11.94 6.50 -3.60
N LYS A 132 11.59 5.64 -2.64
CA LYS A 132 11.21 4.25 -2.92
C LYS A 132 9.90 4.15 -3.71
N LEU A 133 8.93 4.98 -3.37
CA LEU A 133 7.64 5.07 -4.06
C LEU A 133 7.84 5.51 -5.52
N ASP A 134 8.60 6.58 -5.74
CA ASP A 134 8.91 7.12 -7.06
C ASP A 134 9.67 6.08 -7.92
N ALA A 135 10.67 5.40 -7.34
CA ALA A 135 11.41 4.36 -8.03
C ALA A 135 10.52 3.18 -8.44
N MET A 136 9.60 2.75 -7.58
CA MET A 136 8.66 1.68 -7.88
C MET A 136 7.71 2.07 -9.02
N ILE A 137 7.14 3.27 -8.97
CA ILE A 137 6.24 3.77 -10.02
C ILE A 137 6.99 3.90 -11.36
N THR A 138 8.20 4.43 -11.35
CA THR A 138 9.03 4.57 -12.56
C THR A 138 9.34 3.20 -13.17
N HIS A 139 9.76 2.23 -12.36
CA HIS A 139 10.09 0.88 -12.82
C HIS A 139 8.90 0.17 -13.51
N ILE A 140 7.70 0.41 -13.02
CA ILE A 140 6.49 -0.17 -13.59
C ILE A 140 6.15 0.46 -14.94
N ARG A 141 6.27 1.79 -15.04
CA ARG A 141 6.01 2.53 -16.29
C ARG A 141 6.99 2.12 -17.40
N THR A 142 8.27 1.99 -17.07
CA THR A 142 9.29 1.57 -18.08
C THR A 142 9.04 0.17 -18.61
N LYS A 143 8.65 -0.78 -17.77
CA LYS A 143 8.29 -2.15 -18.23
C LYS A 143 7.07 -2.19 -19.14
N GLU A 144 6.10 -1.29 -18.95
CA GLU A 144 4.93 -1.19 -19.82
C GLU A 144 5.29 -0.61 -21.20
N ASP A 145 6.14 0.41 -21.23
CA ASP A 145 6.59 1.03 -22.47
C ASP A 145 7.41 0.04 -23.30
N ASP A 146 8.29 -0.73 -22.68
CA ASP A 146 9.05 -1.80 -23.33
C ASP A 146 8.14 -2.91 -23.88
N SER A 147 7.13 -3.33 -23.14
CA SER A 147 6.18 -4.35 -23.58
C SER A 147 5.29 -3.86 -24.74
N ARG A 148 4.87 -2.60 -24.73
CA ARG A 148 4.11 -1.96 -25.82
C ARG A 148 4.96 -1.78 -27.07
N SER A 149 6.21 -1.38 -26.92
CA SER A 149 7.17 -1.24 -28.03
C SER A 149 7.42 -2.58 -28.73
N ASN A 150 7.63 -3.65 -27.96
CA ASN A 150 7.81 -5.01 -28.49
C ASN A 150 6.56 -5.52 -29.20
N THR A 151 5.36 -5.24 -28.69
CA THR A 151 4.10 -5.64 -29.30
C THR A 151 3.86 -4.89 -30.61
N LEU A 152 4.13 -3.59 -30.67
CA LEU A 152 4.04 -2.78 -31.89
C LEU A 152 5.03 -3.25 -32.98
N SER A 153 6.28 -3.57 -32.59
CA SER A 153 7.29 -4.13 -33.48
C SER A 153 6.86 -5.46 -34.07
N PHE A 154 6.22 -6.32 -33.28
CA PHE A 154 5.70 -7.62 -33.73
C PHE A 154 4.55 -7.46 -34.76
N TYR A 155 3.63 -6.52 -34.52
CA TYR A 155 2.53 -6.23 -35.45
C TYR A 155 3.03 -5.59 -36.76
N GLN A 156 4.07 -4.76 -36.71
CA GLN A 156 4.68 -4.16 -37.91
C GLN A 156 5.42 -5.21 -38.74
N ALA A 157 6.16 -6.12 -38.10
CA ALA A 157 6.83 -7.22 -38.79
C ALA A 157 5.84 -8.19 -39.45
N ALA A 158 4.73 -8.51 -38.79
CA ALA A 158 3.69 -9.36 -39.35
C ALA A 158 2.94 -8.76 -40.56
N ARG A 159 2.86 -7.42 -40.63
CA ARG A 159 2.26 -6.72 -41.80
C ARG A 159 3.19 -6.59 -43.01
N ALA A 160 4.50 -6.67 -42.79
CA ALA A 160 5.51 -6.57 -43.88
C ALA A 160 5.73 -7.92 -44.60
N SER A 161 5.11 -9.01 -44.10
CA SER A 161 5.27 -10.37 -44.62
C SER A 161 4.06 -10.86 -45.43
N VAL A 162 3.13 -9.97 -45.84
CA VAL A 162 2.01 -10.18 -46.78
C VAL A 162 2.20 -9.27 -47.98
#